data_645c7611140e3e61c602184b99915721
#
_entry.id   645c7611140e3e61c602184b99915721
#
_cell.length_a   1.000
_cell.length_b   1.000
_cell.length_c   1.000
_cell.angle_alpha   90.00
_cell.angle_beta   90.00
_cell.angle_gamma   90.00
#
_symmetry.space_group_name_H-M   'P 1'
#
loop_
_entity.id
_entity.type
_entity.pdbx_description
1 polymer ?
#
loop_
_entity_poly.entity_id
_entity_poly.type
_entity_poly.pdbx_seq_one_letter_code
_entity_poly.pdbx_strand_id
1 'polypeptide(L)'
;VIDAYVSERPEALTAEAANSKFKMVQVEPGFKTGEEDTAIAIGLRKDDNRISQINASIETISKDDQVALMDRMIKEQPAEATTTEETSSSFFSQVAKILSENWQQLLRGAGVTLLISIVGTITGLIIGLAIGVFRTAPLSENKAIYGLQKLVGWILNVYIEIFRGTPMIVQSMVIYYGTAQAFGINLDRTLAAIFIVSINTGAYMTEIVRGGILAVDKGQFE
;
A
#
# COMPACT_ATOMS: atom_id res chain seq x y z
N VAL A 1 4.45 19.52 -22.59
CA VAL A 1 5.84 20.03 -22.62
C VAL A 1 6.00 20.89 -21.37
N ILE A 2 7.02 20.63 -20.55
CA ILE A 2 7.32 21.42 -19.35
C ILE A 2 8.42 22.42 -19.77
N ASP A 3 8.15 23.72 -19.61
CA ASP A 3 9.09 24.78 -20.02
C ASP A 3 10.14 25.07 -18.94
N ALA A 4 9.81 24.82 -17.67
CA ALA A 4 10.71 24.98 -16.53
C ALA A 4 10.33 24.03 -15.39
N TYR A 5 11.32 23.61 -14.61
CA TYR A 5 11.18 22.78 -13.43
C TYR A 5 11.98 23.39 -12.27
N VAL A 6 11.36 23.52 -11.12
CA VAL A 6 11.98 24.06 -9.91
C VAL A 6 12.32 22.91 -8.97
N SER A 7 13.60 22.76 -8.62
CA SER A 7 14.08 21.71 -7.72
C SER A 7 15.24 22.21 -6.85
N GLU A 8 15.69 21.38 -5.96
CA GLU A 8 16.91 21.63 -5.18
C GLU A 8 18.15 21.64 -6.08
N ARG A 9 19.19 22.39 -5.67
CA ARG A 9 20.42 22.55 -6.46
C ARG A 9 21.06 21.22 -6.89
N PRO A 10 21.21 20.20 -6.06
CA PRO A 10 21.80 18.92 -6.47
C PRO A 10 21.00 18.23 -7.57
N GLU A 11 19.67 18.25 -7.46
CA GLU A 11 18.77 17.65 -8.44
C GLU A 11 18.81 18.39 -9.78
N ALA A 12 18.81 19.73 -9.74
CA ALA A 12 18.94 20.56 -10.95
C ALA A 12 20.27 20.31 -11.67
N LEU A 13 21.39 20.21 -10.95
CA LEU A 13 22.71 19.89 -11.51
C LEU A 13 22.74 18.47 -12.10
N THR A 14 22.10 17.52 -11.44
CA THR A 14 21.98 16.15 -11.97
C THR A 14 21.18 16.12 -13.27
N ALA A 15 20.07 16.86 -13.33
CA ALA A 15 19.24 16.98 -14.54
C ALA A 15 20.01 17.63 -15.70
N GLU A 16 20.80 18.70 -15.44
CA GLU A 16 21.66 19.33 -16.43
C GLU A 16 22.78 18.39 -16.93
N ALA A 17 23.42 17.65 -16.02
CA ALA A 17 24.46 16.68 -16.37
C ALA A 17 23.90 15.51 -17.20
N ALA A 18 22.69 15.05 -16.89
CA ALA A 18 22.04 13.95 -17.58
C ALA A 18 21.48 14.34 -18.96
N ASN A 19 21.10 15.59 -19.18
CA ASN A 19 20.48 16.02 -20.43
C ASN A 19 20.91 17.43 -20.84
N SER A 20 21.66 17.54 -21.94
CA SER A 20 22.17 18.80 -22.48
C SER A 20 21.10 19.81 -22.91
N LYS A 21 19.83 19.41 -22.97
CA LYS A 21 18.68 20.33 -23.24
C LYS A 21 18.25 21.12 -22.00
N PHE A 22 18.63 20.69 -20.81
CA PHE A 22 18.37 21.40 -19.58
C PHE A 22 19.54 22.30 -19.21
N LYS A 23 19.23 23.43 -18.63
CA LYS A 23 20.20 24.35 -18.06
C LYS A 23 19.74 24.76 -16.68
N MET A 24 20.59 24.56 -15.69
CA MET A 24 20.34 25.01 -14.34
C MET A 24 20.51 26.52 -14.26
N VAL A 25 19.52 27.20 -13.70
CA VAL A 25 19.56 28.64 -13.37
C VAL A 25 19.32 28.80 -11.90
N GLN A 26 20.32 29.32 -11.20
CA GLN A 26 20.18 29.60 -9.77
C GLN A 26 19.31 30.85 -9.57
N VAL A 27 18.26 30.73 -8.76
CA VAL A 27 17.37 31.82 -8.39
C VAL A 27 17.93 32.50 -7.13
N GLU A 28 18.27 33.77 -7.23
CA GLU A 28 18.69 34.57 -6.06
C GLU A 28 17.68 35.69 -5.77
N PRO A 29 17.32 35.94 -4.50
CA PRO A 29 17.73 35.17 -3.31
C PRO A 29 16.94 33.86 -3.18
N GLY A 30 17.31 32.71 -3.23
CA GLY A 30 16.59 31.45 -3.18
C GLY A 30 15.34 31.45 -2.26
N PHE A 31 14.65 30.34 -2.18
CA PHE A 31 13.49 30.21 -1.31
C PHE A 31 13.92 30.29 0.17
N LYS A 32 13.19 31.06 0.98
CA LYS A 32 13.40 31.07 2.43
C LYS A 32 12.79 29.80 3.00
N THR A 33 13.65 28.88 3.40
CA THR A 33 13.28 27.62 4.08
C THR A 33 13.76 27.67 5.52
N GLY A 34 13.07 27.00 6.44
CA GLY A 34 13.55 26.80 7.81
C GLY A 34 14.77 25.87 7.82
N GLU A 35 15.64 25.99 8.82
CA GLU A 35 16.78 25.07 8.96
C GLU A 35 16.34 23.60 9.09
N GLU A 36 15.16 23.36 9.68
CA GLU A 36 14.58 22.02 9.81
C GLU A 36 14.11 21.44 8.46
N ASP A 37 13.67 22.30 7.54
CA ASP A 37 13.14 21.87 6.23
C ASP A 37 14.27 21.43 5.27
N THR A 38 15.50 21.85 5.56
CA THR A 38 16.69 21.53 4.74
C THR A 38 17.61 20.49 5.40
N ALA A 39 17.27 20.02 6.60
CA ALA A 39 18.07 19.06 7.33
C ALA A 39 17.94 17.65 6.70
N ILE A 40 19.06 17.11 6.21
CA ILE A 40 19.13 15.72 5.76
C ILE A 40 19.59 14.86 6.95
N ALA A 41 18.79 13.87 7.33
CA ALA A 41 19.05 13.00 8.46
C ALA A 41 19.17 11.53 8.04
N ILE A 42 20.06 10.79 8.72
CA ILE A 42 20.18 9.34 8.56
C ILE A 42 19.20 8.67 9.52
N GLY A 43 18.24 7.91 8.98
CA GLY A 43 17.31 7.14 9.80
C GLY A 43 17.95 5.84 10.29
N LEU A 44 17.99 5.63 11.61
CA LEU A 44 18.48 4.42 12.26
C LEU A 44 17.36 3.77 13.07
N ARG A 45 17.56 2.51 13.48
CA ARG A 45 16.64 1.86 14.41
C ARG A 45 16.66 2.61 15.75
N LYS A 46 15.51 2.66 16.40
CA LYS A 46 15.41 3.22 17.76
C LYS A 46 16.40 2.47 18.68
N ASP A 47 17.19 3.23 19.44
CA ASP A 47 18.22 2.71 20.37
C ASP A 47 19.44 2.06 19.68
N ASP A 48 19.74 2.41 18.42
CA ASP A 48 20.98 1.97 17.76
C ASP A 48 22.20 2.63 18.41
N ASN A 49 23.10 1.82 18.94
CA ASN A 49 24.30 2.27 19.64
C ASN A 49 25.36 2.92 18.72
N ARG A 50 25.17 2.86 17.40
CA ARG A 50 26.08 3.45 16.42
C ARG A 50 25.82 4.93 16.12
N ILE A 51 24.74 5.51 16.69
CA ILE A 51 24.36 6.92 16.44
C ILE A 51 25.53 7.87 16.73
N SER A 52 26.20 7.69 17.89
CA SER A 52 27.32 8.54 18.27
C SER A 52 28.54 8.42 17.35
N GLN A 53 28.82 7.21 16.86
CA GLN A 53 29.92 6.97 15.92
C GLN A 53 29.60 7.56 14.52
N ILE A 54 28.36 7.44 14.07
CA ILE A 54 27.93 8.00 12.80
C ILE A 54 28.00 9.54 12.86
N ASN A 55 27.47 10.15 13.91
CA ASN A 55 27.54 11.61 14.09
C ASN A 55 28.94 12.11 14.12
N ALA A 56 29.83 11.45 14.90
CA ALA A 56 31.24 11.81 14.95
C ALA A 56 31.91 11.70 13.57
N SER A 57 31.55 10.69 12.76
CA SER A 57 32.08 10.54 11.41
C SER A 57 31.55 11.62 10.47
N ILE A 58 30.27 12.02 10.59
CA ILE A 58 29.70 13.10 9.78
C ILE A 58 30.37 14.45 10.14
N GLU A 59 30.62 14.72 11.40
CA GLU A 59 31.25 15.94 11.85
C GLU A 59 32.70 16.11 11.34
N THR A 60 33.39 15.02 10.98
CA THR A 60 34.73 15.09 10.38
C THR A 60 34.73 15.55 8.92
N ILE A 61 33.57 15.54 8.24
CA ILE A 61 33.46 15.94 6.84
C ILE A 61 33.26 17.46 6.77
N SER A 62 34.26 18.19 6.27
CA SER A 62 34.13 19.63 6.08
C SER A 62 33.07 19.98 5.03
N LYS A 63 32.55 21.22 5.07
CA LYS A 63 31.59 21.68 4.05
C LYS A 63 32.19 21.64 2.65
N ASP A 64 33.48 21.93 2.50
CA ASP A 64 34.17 21.90 1.23
C ASP A 64 34.28 20.45 0.69
N ASP A 65 34.56 19.48 1.58
CA ASP A 65 34.57 18.06 1.22
C ASP A 65 33.19 17.56 0.83
N GLN A 66 32.12 18.03 1.50
CA GLN A 66 30.74 17.70 1.14
C GLN A 66 30.40 18.20 -0.27
N VAL A 67 30.79 19.44 -0.60
CA VAL A 67 30.57 19.99 -1.95
C VAL A 67 31.38 19.22 -2.98
N ALA A 68 32.67 18.95 -2.71
CA ALA A 68 33.52 18.19 -3.61
C ALA A 68 33.02 16.74 -3.83
N LEU A 69 32.49 16.10 -2.78
CA LEU A 69 31.87 14.77 -2.88
C LEU A 69 30.60 14.82 -3.71
N MET A 70 29.77 15.83 -3.52
CA MET A 70 28.55 16.03 -4.30
C MET A 70 28.87 16.25 -5.77
N ASP A 71 29.79 17.12 -6.10
CA ASP A 71 30.23 17.38 -7.48
C ASP A 71 30.79 16.12 -8.16
N ARG A 72 31.55 15.31 -7.40
CA ARG A 72 32.05 14.04 -7.88
C ARG A 72 30.89 13.05 -8.14
N MET A 73 29.98 12.92 -7.21
CA MET A 73 28.81 12.05 -7.35
C MET A 73 27.94 12.43 -8.54
N ILE A 74 27.77 13.73 -8.81
CA ILE A 74 27.03 14.21 -9.98
C ILE A 74 27.76 13.86 -11.29
N LYS A 75 29.08 13.97 -11.32
CA LYS A 75 29.90 13.65 -12.52
C LYS A 75 30.07 12.15 -12.73
N GLU A 76 30.17 11.37 -11.67
CA GLU A 76 30.36 9.92 -11.70
C GLU A 76 29.04 9.14 -11.65
N GLN A 77 27.90 9.83 -11.44
CA GLN A 77 26.64 9.17 -11.65
C GLN A 77 26.68 8.53 -13.03
N PRO A 78 26.47 7.19 -13.14
CA PRO A 78 26.13 6.64 -14.44
C PRO A 78 24.96 7.50 -14.87
N ALA A 79 25.14 8.27 -15.97
CA ALA A 79 24.02 8.92 -16.60
C ALA A 79 22.93 7.85 -16.54
N GLU A 80 21.87 8.07 -15.69
CA GLU A 80 20.68 7.27 -15.94
C GLU A 80 20.55 7.44 -17.40
N ALA A 81 20.79 6.34 -18.09
CA ALA A 81 20.59 6.36 -19.50
C ALA A 81 19.14 6.84 -19.66
N THR A 82 18.97 8.16 -19.71
CA THR A 82 18.11 8.70 -20.70
C THR A 82 18.72 8.14 -21.95
N THR A 83 18.53 6.83 -22.11
CA THR A 83 18.48 6.20 -23.39
C THR A 83 17.34 6.89 -24.13
N THR A 84 17.62 8.14 -24.49
CA THR A 84 17.31 8.63 -25.80
C THR A 84 18.36 8.02 -26.76
N GLU A 85 18.68 6.74 -26.62
CA GLU A 85 18.64 5.91 -27.76
C GLU A 85 17.17 5.90 -28.14
N GLU A 86 16.85 6.81 -29.06
CA GLU A 86 15.86 6.57 -30.09
C GLU A 86 16.26 5.31 -30.88
N THR A 87 16.54 4.21 -30.20
CA THR A 87 16.20 2.91 -30.70
C THR A 87 14.68 2.89 -30.53
N SER A 88 14.00 3.01 -31.64
CA SER A 88 12.61 2.59 -31.84
C SER A 88 12.48 1.10 -31.45
N SER A 89 12.84 0.78 -30.21
CA SER A 89 12.53 -0.51 -29.62
C SER A 89 11.02 -0.50 -29.50
N SER A 90 10.37 -1.23 -30.40
CA SER A 90 8.94 -1.42 -30.41
C SER A 90 8.49 -1.62 -28.97
N PHE A 91 7.38 -1.02 -28.55
CA PHE A 91 6.73 -1.24 -27.24
C PHE A 91 6.78 -2.72 -26.84
N PHE A 92 6.56 -3.62 -27.78
CA PHE A 92 6.63 -5.07 -27.58
C PHE A 92 8.02 -5.58 -27.19
N SER A 93 9.11 -4.99 -27.69
CA SER A 93 10.47 -5.41 -27.31
C SER A 93 10.82 -4.97 -25.90
N GLN A 94 10.34 -3.81 -25.46
CA GLN A 94 10.50 -3.34 -24.07
C GLN A 94 9.69 -4.22 -23.10
N VAL A 95 8.44 -4.56 -23.44
CA VAL A 95 7.62 -5.49 -22.66
C VAL A 95 8.28 -6.87 -22.57
N ALA A 96 8.79 -7.40 -23.70
CA ALA A 96 9.49 -8.68 -23.72
C ALA A 96 10.74 -8.68 -22.82
N LYS A 97 11.50 -7.58 -22.84
CA LYS A 97 12.68 -7.42 -21.98
C LYS A 97 12.29 -7.41 -20.49
N ILE A 98 11.29 -6.61 -20.09
CA ILE A 98 10.80 -6.56 -18.71
C ILE A 98 10.32 -7.94 -18.26
N LEU A 99 9.55 -8.63 -19.10
CA LEU A 99 9.06 -9.98 -18.79
C LEU A 99 10.21 -10.97 -18.62
N SER A 100 11.22 -10.94 -19.50
CA SER A 100 12.35 -11.88 -19.44
C SER A 100 13.25 -11.64 -18.23
N GLU A 101 13.43 -10.39 -17.82
CA GLU A 101 14.27 -10.02 -16.68
C GLU A 101 13.57 -10.22 -15.33
N ASN A 102 12.23 -10.03 -15.28
CA ASN A 102 11.48 -10.01 -14.04
C ASN A 102 10.43 -11.13 -13.90
N TRP A 103 10.44 -12.14 -14.76
CA TRP A 103 9.40 -13.18 -14.80
C TRP A 103 9.20 -13.90 -13.46
N GLN A 104 10.27 -14.14 -12.69
CA GLN A 104 10.18 -14.79 -11.38
C GLN A 104 9.43 -13.93 -10.37
N GLN A 105 9.67 -12.62 -10.38
CA GLN A 105 8.98 -11.69 -9.49
C GLN A 105 7.50 -11.57 -9.87
N LEU A 106 7.21 -11.53 -11.18
CA LEU A 106 5.84 -11.49 -11.70
C LEU A 106 5.07 -12.76 -11.35
N LEU A 107 5.67 -13.95 -11.52
CA LEU A 107 5.05 -15.21 -11.12
C LEU A 107 4.83 -15.31 -9.61
N ARG A 108 5.80 -14.86 -8.81
CA ARG A 108 5.64 -14.82 -7.36
C ARG A 108 4.51 -13.88 -6.95
N GLY A 109 4.43 -12.70 -7.55
CA GLY A 109 3.36 -11.73 -7.32
C GLY A 109 1.99 -12.31 -7.70
N ALA A 110 1.88 -12.92 -8.88
CA ALA A 110 0.67 -13.60 -9.32
C ALA A 110 0.26 -14.74 -8.38
N GLY A 111 1.21 -15.55 -7.92
CA GLY A 111 0.96 -16.62 -6.96
C GLY A 111 0.42 -16.11 -5.62
N VAL A 112 1.01 -15.04 -5.08
CA VAL A 112 0.52 -14.41 -3.84
C VAL A 112 -0.88 -13.82 -4.04
N THR A 113 -1.13 -13.17 -5.18
CA THR A 113 -2.46 -12.62 -5.51
C THR A 113 -3.51 -13.72 -5.59
N LEU A 114 -3.21 -14.83 -6.27
CA LEU A 114 -4.10 -15.99 -6.36
C LEU A 114 -4.36 -16.60 -4.97
N LEU A 115 -3.32 -16.74 -4.16
CA LEU A 115 -3.45 -17.23 -2.78
C LEU A 115 -4.43 -16.37 -1.97
N ILE A 116 -4.22 -15.05 -1.95
CA ILE A 116 -5.07 -14.11 -1.22
C ILE A 116 -6.51 -14.18 -1.76
N SER A 117 -6.70 -14.20 -3.07
CA SER A 117 -8.02 -14.23 -3.69
C SER A 117 -8.77 -15.52 -3.39
N ILE A 118 -8.13 -16.68 -3.55
CA ILE A 118 -8.77 -17.99 -3.35
C ILE A 118 -9.10 -18.17 -1.87
N VAL A 119 -8.10 -18.03 -0.99
CA VAL A 119 -8.30 -18.23 0.45
C VAL A 119 -9.26 -17.20 1.01
N GLY A 120 -9.11 -15.92 0.65
CA GLY A 120 -9.99 -14.85 1.10
C GLY A 120 -11.44 -15.04 0.64
N THR A 121 -11.65 -15.49 -0.60
CA THR A 121 -13.01 -15.76 -1.14
C THR A 121 -13.65 -16.95 -0.48
N ILE A 122 -12.94 -18.07 -0.33
CA ILE A 122 -13.47 -19.28 0.34
C ILE A 122 -13.83 -18.97 1.79
N THR A 123 -12.93 -18.33 2.53
CA THR A 123 -13.17 -17.94 3.92
C THR A 123 -14.33 -16.95 4.02
N GLY A 124 -14.37 -15.94 3.15
CA GLY A 124 -15.46 -14.99 3.08
C GLY A 124 -16.81 -15.62 2.73
N LEU A 125 -16.83 -16.62 1.83
CA LEU A 125 -18.03 -17.41 1.52
C LEU A 125 -18.54 -18.14 2.74
N ILE A 126 -17.66 -18.80 3.50
CA ILE A 126 -18.04 -19.53 4.74
C ILE A 126 -18.62 -18.56 5.76
N ILE A 127 -17.97 -17.41 5.99
CA ILE A 127 -18.46 -16.36 6.89
C ILE A 127 -19.82 -15.85 6.40
N GLY A 128 -19.94 -15.50 5.14
CA GLY A 128 -21.17 -14.98 4.56
C GLY A 128 -22.31 -15.95 4.58
N LEU A 129 -22.06 -17.26 4.34
CA LEU A 129 -23.05 -18.32 4.45
C LEU A 129 -23.54 -18.45 5.89
N ALA A 130 -22.65 -18.53 6.85
CA ALA A 130 -23.00 -18.65 8.28
C ALA A 130 -23.86 -17.47 8.75
N ILE A 131 -23.46 -16.25 8.42
CA ILE A 131 -24.19 -15.05 8.81
C ILE A 131 -25.52 -14.94 8.03
N GLY A 132 -25.53 -15.23 6.73
CA GLY A 132 -26.74 -15.20 5.88
C GLY A 132 -27.81 -16.16 6.38
N VAL A 133 -27.44 -17.40 6.71
CA VAL A 133 -28.35 -18.39 7.29
C VAL A 133 -28.83 -17.95 8.66
N PHE A 134 -27.94 -17.46 9.54
CA PHE A 134 -28.32 -16.96 10.86
C PHE A 134 -29.37 -15.84 10.79
N ARG A 135 -29.20 -14.91 9.84
CA ARG A 135 -30.12 -13.76 9.66
C ARG A 135 -31.47 -14.12 9.03
N THR A 136 -31.57 -15.28 8.38
CA THR A 136 -32.85 -15.80 7.81
C THR A 136 -33.54 -16.79 8.74
N ALA A 137 -32.85 -17.24 9.78
CA ALA A 137 -33.42 -18.16 10.76
C ALA A 137 -34.58 -17.51 11.55
N PRO A 138 -35.64 -18.27 11.85
CA PRO A 138 -36.74 -17.78 12.66
C PRO A 138 -36.28 -17.41 14.07
N LEU A 139 -36.89 -16.38 14.63
CA LEU A 139 -36.59 -15.96 15.99
C LEU A 139 -37.14 -16.98 17.00
N SER A 140 -36.36 -17.26 18.03
CA SER A 140 -36.71 -18.21 19.09
C SER A 140 -37.87 -17.68 19.95
N GLU A 141 -38.76 -18.58 20.37
CA GLU A 141 -39.83 -18.26 21.34
C GLU A 141 -39.32 -18.02 22.77
N ASN A 142 -38.11 -18.53 23.08
CA ASN A 142 -37.47 -18.29 24.36
C ASN A 142 -36.96 -16.85 24.45
N LYS A 143 -37.47 -16.07 25.42
CA LYS A 143 -37.16 -14.64 25.60
C LYS A 143 -35.65 -14.34 25.71
N ALA A 144 -34.87 -15.21 26.35
CA ALA A 144 -33.43 -15.02 26.48
C ALA A 144 -32.71 -15.22 25.15
N ILE A 145 -33.05 -16.28 24.41
CA ILE A 145 -32.48 -16.56 23.08
C ILE A 145 -32.91 -15.50 22.07
N TYR A 146 -34.17 -15.06 22.13
CA TYR A 146 -34.68 -13.96 21.30
C TYR A 146 -33.88 -12.66 21.48
N GLY A 147 -33.63 -12.28 22.75
CA GLY A 147 -32.83 -11.10 23.06
C GLY A 147 -31.41 -11.20 22.52
N LEU A 148 -30.77 -12.38 22.66
CA LEU A 148 -29.42 -12.66 22.13
C LEU A 148 -29.39 -12.62 20.60
N GLN A 149 -30.36 -13.25 19.92
CA GLN A 149 -30.48 -13.20 18.46
C GLN A 149 -30.63 -11.78 17.94
N LYS A 150 -31.43 -10.93 18.62
CA LYS A 150 -31.56 -9.50 18.27
C LYS A 150 -30.24 -8.74 18.43
N LEU A 151 -29.54 -8.94 19.53
CA LEU A 151 -28.25 -8.29 19.79
C LEU A 151 -27.21 -8.69 18.75
N VAL A 152 -27.06 -10.01 18.53
CA VAL A 152 -26.14 -10.54 17.51
C VAL A 152 -26.52 -10.03 16.12
N GLY A 153 -27.81 -10.07 15.77
CA GLY A 153 -28.30 -9.54 14.49
C GLY A 153 -27.99 -8.05 14.30
N TRP A 154 -28.07 -7.24 15.36
CA TRP A 154 -27.71 -5.83 15.31
C TRP A 154 -26.19 -5.65 15.06
N ILE A 155 -25.34 -6.39 15.78
CA ILE A 155 -23.88 -6.36 15.58
C ILE A 155 -23.52 -6.76 14.15
N LEU A 156 -24.14 -7.82 13.63
CA LEU A 156 -23.92 -8.27 12.26
C LEU A 156 -24.39 -7.26 11.23
N ASN A 157 -25.47 -6.52 11.47
CA ASN A 157 -25.91 -5.44 10.60
C ASN A 157 -24.86 -4.32 10.55
N VAL A 158 -24.36 -3.88 11.71
CA VAL A 158 -23.31 -2.86 11.79
C VAL A 158 -22.06 -3.31 11.03
N TYR A 159 -21.65 -4.57 11.20
CA TYR A 159 -20.54 -5.16 10.44
C TYR A 159 -20.79 -5.07 8.93
N ILE A 160 -21.94 -5.52 8.45
CA ILE A 160 -22.27 -5.53 7.03
C ILE A 160 -22.30 -4.10 6.47
N GLU A 161 -22.92 -3.15 7.19
CA GLU A 161 -23.00 -1.75 6.75
C GLU A 161 -21.62 -1.10 6.65
N ILE A 162 -20.75 -1.31 7.64
CA ILE A 162 -19.39 -0.76 7.64
C ILE A 162 -18.59 -1.31 6.45
N PHE A 163 -18.55 -2.64 6.30
CA PHE A 163 -17.70 -3.28 5.28
C PHE A 163 -18.23 -3.14 3.86
N ARG A 164 -19.52 -2.92 3.67
CA ARG A 164 -20.11 -2.63 2.35
C ARG A 164 -20.19 -1.13 2.05
N GLY A 165 -20.26 -0.30 3.08
CA GLY A 165 -20.37 1.15 2.94
C GLY A 165 -19.06 1.91 2.82
N THR A 166 -17.92 1.25 3.06
CA THR A 166 -16.58 1.89 2.99
C THR A 166 -15.70 1.24 1.93
N PRO A 167 -14.84 2.01 1.22
CA PRO A 167 -13.90 1.45 0.26
C PRO A 167 -12.91 0.47 0.93
N MET A 168 -12.68 -0.69 0.32
CA MET A 168 -11.79 -1.73 0.86
C MET A 168 -10.36 -1.21 1.11
N ILE A 169 -9.87 -0.26 0.32
CA ILE A 169 -8.55 0.33 0.50
C ILE A 169 -8.46 1.08 1.84
N VAL A 170 -9.51 1.81 2.23
CA VAL A 170 -9.57 2.51 3.51
C VAL A 170 -9.59 1.52 4.67
N GLN A 171 -10.42 0.46 4.54
CA GLN A 171 -10.47 -0.62 5.53
C GLN A 171 -9.09 -1.27 5.72
N SER A 172 -8.38 -1.55 4.63
CA SER A 172 -7.06 -2.16 4.69
C SER A 172 -6.04 -1.25 5.38
N MET A 173 -6.07 0.05 5.11
CA MET A 173 -5.19 1.02 5.79
C MET A 173 -5.48 1.09 7.29
N VAL A 174 -6.76 1.20 7.66
CA VAL A 174 -7.15 1.28 9.07
C VAL A 174 -6.80 0.00 9.82
N ILE A 175 -7.07 -1.17 9.25
CA ILE A 175 -6.79 -2.45 9.90
C ILE A 175 -5.27 -2.68 9.99
N TYR A 176 -4.53 -2.51 8.89
CA TYR A 176 -3.11 -2.82 8.86
C TYR A 176 -2.26 -1.83 9.66
N TYR A 177 -2.41 -0.54 9.39
CA TYR A 177 -1.64 0.50 10.09
C TYR A 177 -2.24 0.88 11.44
N GLY A 178 -3.56 0.86 11.57
CA GLY A 178 -4.23 1.17 12.83
C GLY A 178 -3.92 0.15 13.92
N THR A 179 -3.85 -1.15 13.61
CA THR A 179 -3.45 -2.17 14.60
C THR A 179 -1.99 -1.99 15.03
N ALA A 180 -1.10 -1.66 14.10
CA ALA A 180 0.29 -1.40 14.41
C ALA A 180 0.45 -0.17 15.34
N GLN A 181 -0.29 0.91 15.05
CA GLN A 181 -0.20 2.15 15.80
C GLN A 181 -0.90 2.08 17.18
N ALA A 182 -2.10 1.47 17.24
CA ALA A 182 -2.89 1.43 18.47
C ALA A 182 -2.42 0.35 19.46
N PHE A 183 -1.95 -0.78 18.96
CA PHE A 183 -1.64 -1.96 19.78
C PHE A 183 -0.17 -2.39 19.68
N GLY A 184 0.64 -1.75 18.85
CA GLY A 184 2.04 -2.15 18.62
C GLY A 184 2.19 -3.50 17.89
N ILE A 185 1.10 -4.02 17.27
CA ILE A 185 1.09 -5.32 16.61
C ILE A 185 1.43 -5.15 15.13
N ASN A 186 2.57 -5.67 14.71
CA ASN A 186 2.96 -5.72 13.30
C ASN A 186 2.43 -6.99 12.65
N LEU A 187 1.34 -6.86 11.90
CA LEU A 187 0.74 -7.97 11.16
C LEU A 187 1.62 -8.34 9.95
N ASP A 188 1.72 -9.64 9.65
CA ASP A 188 2.24 -10.07 8.36
C ASP A 188 1.35 -9.56 7.23
N ARG A 189 1.96 -9.03 6.16
CA ARG A 189 1.24 -8.39 5.06
C ARG A 189 0.27 -9.34 4.36
N THR A 190 0.68 -10.58 4.12
CA THR A 190 -0.13 -11.58 3.41
C THR A 190 -1.29 -12.05 4.27
N LEU A 191 -1.03 -12.32 5.55
CA LEU A 191 -2.08 -12.70 6.50
C LEU A 191 -3.09 -11.58 6.70
N ALA A 192 -2.63 -10.33 6.84
CA ALA A 192 -3.52 -9.17 6.94
C ALA A 192 -4.38 -9.01 5.69
N ALA A 193 -3.81 -9.18 4.49
CA ALA A 193 -4.55 -9.11 3.23
C ALA A 193 -5.62 -10.20 3.15
N ILE A 194 -5.29 -11.47 3.47
CA ILE A 194 -6.25 -12.57 3.51
C ILE A 194 -7.39 -12.25 4.49
N PHE A 195 -7.06 -11.78 5.69
CA PHE A 195 -8.04 -11.43 6.71
C PHE A 195 -9.00 -10.33 6.23
N ILE A 196 -8.46 -9.24 5.68
CA ILE A 196 -9.25 -8.11 5.18
C ILE A 196 -10.16 -8.53 4.03
N VAL A 197 -9.63 -9.28 3.05
CA VAL A 197 -10.41 -9.79 1.92
C VAL A 197 -11.51 -10.74 2.41
N SER A 198 -11.21 -11.62 3.37
CA SER A 198 -12.18 -12.56 3.94
C SER A 198 -13.36 -11.85 4.61
N ILE A 199 -13.08 -10.86 5.46
CA ILE A 199 -14.13 -10.11 6.16
C ILE A 199 -14.95 -9.27 5.17
N ASN A 200 -14.30 -8.61 4.22
CA ASN A 200 -14.99 -7.80 3.22
C ASN A 200 -15.89 -8.68 2.33
N THR A 201 -15.35 -9.78 1.79
CA THR A 201 -16.11 -10.73 0.99
C THR A 201 -17.26 -11.34 1.80
N GLY A 202 -17.04 -11.66 3.08
CA GLY A 202 -18.07 -12.18 3.98
C GLY A 202 -19.28 -11.26 4.12
N ALA A 203 -19.06 -9.95 4.21
CA ALA A 203 -20.14 -8.97 4.28
C ALA A 203 -20.98 -8.94 2.99
N TYR A 204 -20.34 -9.01 1.80
CA TYR A 204 -21.06 -9.09 0.52
C TYR A 204 -21.78 -10.41 0.37
N MET A 205 -21.11 -11.54 0.67
CA MET A 205 -21.70 -12.88 0.54
C MET A 205 -22.89 -13.08 1.48
N THR A 206 -22.91 -12.45 2.66
CA THR A 206 -24.05 -12.49 3.57
C THR A 206 -25.34 -12.01 2.88
N GLU A 207 -25.28 -10.89 2.16
CA GLU A 207 -26.47 -10.36 1.49
C GLU A 207 -26.86 -11.17 0.25
N ILE A 208 -25.87 -11.73 -0.47
CA ILE A 208 -26.13 -12.63 -1.61
C ILE A 208 -26.85 -13.89 -1.12
N VAL A 209 -26.32 -14.53 -0.05
CA VAL A 209 -26.94 -15.72 0.54
C VAL A 209 -28.32 -15.42 1.08
N ARG A 210 -28.50 -14.33 1.83
CA ARG A 210 -29.80 -13.91 2.35
C ARG A 210 -30.79 -13.68 1.22
N GLY A 211 -30.39 -12.98 0.16
CA GLY A 211 -31.22 -12.73 -1.01
C GLY A 211 -31.62 -14.04 -1.72
N GLY A 212 -30.68 -14.97 -1.87
CA GLY A 212 -30.94 -16.30 -2.45
C GLY A 212 -31.95 -17.12 -1.62
N ILE A 213 -31.80 -17.16 -0.30
CA ILE A 213 -32.73 -17.88 0.59
C ILE A 213 -34.15 -17.27 0.51
N LEU A 214 -34.26 -15.95 0.50
CA LEU A 214 -35.56 -15.26 0.45
C LEU A 214 -36.23 -15.32 -0.94
N ALA A 215 -35.50 -15.64 -1.99
CA ALA A 215 -36.02 -15.79 -3.34
C ALA A 215 -36.64 -17.16 -3.60
N VAL A 216 -36.45 -18.15 -2.69
CA VAL A 216 -37.05 -19.49 -2.83
C VAL A 216 -38.53 -19.43 -2.52
N ASP A 217 -39.37 -19.94 -3.42
CA ASP A 217 -40.81 -20.02 -3.24
C ASP A 217 -41.17 -20.90 -2.04
N LYS A 218 -42.19 -20.46 -1.28
CA LYS A 218 -42.64 -21.19 -0.09
C LYS A 218 -43.09 -22.64 -0.37
N GLY A 219 -43.59 -22.90 -1.54
CA GLY A 219 -43.98 -24.25 -1.96
C GLY A 219 -42.85 -25.23 -2.21
N GLN A 220 -41.57 -24.77 -2.15
CA GLN A 220 -40.39 -25.63 -2.24
C GLN A 220 -39.87 -26.09 -0.87
N PHE A 221 -40.52 -25.67 0.21
CA PHE A 221 -40.21 -26.07 1.59
C PHE A 221 -41.13 -27.17 2.14
N GLU A 222 -42.06 -27.70 1.30
CA GLU A 222 -42.96 -28.79 1.67
C GLU A 222 -42.42 -30.19 1.36
#